data_1a4b86fa8426c99af7f1b305d61f0f23
#
_entry.id   1a4b86fa8426c99af7f1b305d61f0f23
#
_cell.length_a   1.000
_cell.length_b   1.000
_cell.length_c   1.000
_cell.angle_alpha   90.00
_cell.angle_beta   90.00
_cell.angle_gamma   90.00
#
_symmetry.space_group_name_H-M   'P 1'
#
loop_
_entity.id
_entity.type
_entity.pdbx_description
1 polymer ?
#
loop_
_entity_poly.entity_id
_entity_poly.type
_entity_poly.pdbx_seq_one_letter_code
_entity_poly.pdbx_strand_id
1 'polypeptide(L)'
;VNVKGATYGGKKPQNHVSISISESTQFLSALMMTSPMLEEGIHVHITSNKTEGSYVRITAKMMEQFGCAVDHKGAEYVVPAGSGYYSQTYYIEPDVSAACYFYAAAALTGGTAIVKGVHSNSMQGDLKFIDVLKQMGCAVTEEREGICVSGPKDGEYCGVDVDMNDFSDQSMTLAAIAPFAKTTTVIKNIEHIRLQESDRIEA
;
A
#
# COMPACT_ATOMS: atom_id res chain seq x y z
N VAL A 1 -25.00 7.45 -14.18
CA VAL A 1 -24.47 6.12 -14.53
C VAL A 1 -25.53 5.09 -14.17
N ASN A 2 -25.97 4.32 -15.18
CA ASN A 2 -26.91 3.22 -14.96
C ASN A 2 -26.11 1.93 -14.79
N VAL A 3 -26.13 1.35 -13.59
CA VAL A 3 -25.52 0.06 -13.29
C VAL A 3 -26.60 -1.01 -13.34
N LYS A 4 -26.49 -1.96 -14.27
CA LYS A 4 -27.37 -3.14 -14.33
C LYS A 4 -26.77 -4.22 -13.43
N GLY A 5 -27.63 -4.85 -12.63
CA GLY A 5 -27.20 -5.89 -11.69
C GLY A 5 -26.69 -7.17 -12.38
N ALA A 6 -26.22 -8.10 -11.57
CA ALA A 6 -25.47 -9.31 -11.94
C ALA A 6 -26.17 -10.32 -12.86
N THR A 7 -27.45 -10.15 -13.14
CA THR A 7 -28.20 -10.99 -14.10
C THR A 7 -28.10 -10.51 -15.54
N TYR A 8 -27.04 -9.79 -15.89
CA TYR A 8 -26.82 -9.30 -17.25
C TYR A 8 -26.87 -10.45 -18.26
N GLY A 9 -27.91 -10.45 -19.08
CA GLY A 9 -28.14 -11.49 -20.10
C GLY A 9 -28.52 -12.88 -19.54
N GLY A 10 -28.92 -13.00 -18.28
CA GLY A 10 -29.36 -14.28 -17.67
C GLY A 10 -28.23 -15.29 -17.44
N LYS A 11 -26.97 -14.91 -17.61
CA LYS A 11 -25.81 -15.76 -17.31
C LYS A 11 -25.41 -15.63 -15.85
N LYS A 12 -25.10 -16.76 -15.20
CA LYS A 12 -24.44 -16.73 -13.88
C LYS A 12 -23.07 -16.05 -14.00
N PRO A 13 -22.62 -15.30 -12.97
CA PRO A 13 -21.25 -14.81 -12.91
C PRO A 13 -20.27 -15.98 -13.06
N GLN A 14 -19.20 -15.79 -13.81
CA GLN A 14 -18.11 -16.77 -13.84
C GLN A 14 -17.30 -16.64 -12.55
N ASN A 15 -16.99 -17.76 -11.91
CA ASN A 15 -16.16 -17.80 -10.72
C ASN A 15 -14.66 -17.96 -11.03
N HIS A 16 -14.27 -18.11 -12.28
CA HIS A 16 -12.89 -18.11 -12.76
C HIS A 16 -12.62 -16.88 -13.61
N VAL A 17 -11.67 -16.05 -13.18
CA VAL A 17 -11.34 -14.78 -13.83
C VAL A 17 -9.83 -14.69 -14.03
N SER A 18 -9.39 -14.21 -15.20
CA SER A 18 -7.99 -13.90 -15.46
C SER A 18 -7.83 -12.39 -15.62
N ILE A 19 -6.92 -11.78 -14.85
CA ILE A 19 -6.68 -10.33 -14.88
C ILE A 19 -5.19 -10.01 -14.85
N SER A 20 -4.83 -8.86 -15.39
CA SER A 20 -3.54 -8.22 -15.17
C SER A 20 -3.63 -7.19 -14.05
N ILE A 21 -2.62 -7.15 -13.18
CA ILE A 21 -2.50 -6.14 -12.12
C ILE A 21 -1.28 -5.23 -12.32
N SER A 22 -0.74 -5.18 -13.55
CA SER A 22 0.42 -4.34 -13.88
C SER A 22 0.12 -2.84 -13.73
N GLU A 23 -1.08 -2.41 -14.07
CA GLU A 23 -1.49 -0.99 -13.94
C GLU A 23 -2.04 -0.67 -12.56
N SER A 24 -2.87 -1.56 -12.00
CA SER A 24 -3.47 -1.37 -10.68
C SER A 24 -3.82 -2.70 -10.01
N THR A 25 -3.46 -2.81 -8.74
CA THR A 25 -3.85 -3.93 -7.87
C THR A 25 -5.28 -3.81 -7.33
N GLN A 26 -5.93 -2.65 -7.51
CA GLN A 26 -7.26 -2.38 -6.96
C GLN A 26 -8.35 -3.25 -7.58
N PHE A 27 -8.21 -3.64 -8.85
CA PHE A 27 -9.15 -4.57 -9.51
C PHE A 27 -9.18 -5.94 -8.82
N LEU A 28 -8.01 -6.47 -8.43
CA LEU A 28 -7.93 -7.72 -7.68
C LEU A 28 -8.55 -7.57 -6.30
N SER A 29 -8.23 -6.50 -5.57
CA SER A 29 -8.82 -6.22 -4.27
C SER A 29 -10.34 -6.13 -4.34
N ALA A 30 -10.90 -5.47 -5.37
CA ALA A 30 -12.34 -5.35 -5.56
C ALA A 30 -13.01 -6.71 -5.80
N LEU A 31 -12.40 -7.56 -6.65
CA LEU A 31 -12.90 -8.92 -6.91
C LEU A 31 -12.88 -9.77 -5.64
N MET A 32 -11.79 -9.74 -4.89
CA MET A 32 -11.68 -10.48 -3.63
C MET A 32 -12.73 -10.03 -2.61
N MET A 33 -12.85 -8.73 -2.36
CA MET A 33 -13.80 -8.20 -1.36
C MET A 33 -15.26 -8.49 -1.68
N THR A 34 -15.63 -8.58 -2.96
CA THR A 34 -17.01 -8.87 -3.37
C THR A 34 -17.31 -10.37 -3.47
N SER A 35 -16.30 -11.20 -3.55
CA SER A 35 -16.43 -12.64 -3.80
C SER A 35 -17.19 -13.42 -2.71
N PRO A 36 -17.19 -13.04 -1.41
CA PRO A 36 -18.02 -13.71 -0.41
C PRO A 36 -19.53 -13.61 -0.68
N MET A 37 -19.93 -12.69 -1.56
CA MET A 37 -21.32 -12.56 -2.01
C MET A 37 -21.68 -13.54 -3.14
N LEU A 38 -20.69 -14.24 -3.70
CA LEU A 38 -20.88 -15.21 -4.78
C LEU A 38 -21.13 -16.61 -4.22
N GLU A 39 -22.11 -17.34 -4.78
CA GLU A 39 -22.46 -18.69 -4.33
C GLU A 39 -21.28 -19.69 -4.42
N GLU A 40 -20.42 -19.51 -5.42
CA GLU A 40 -19.32 -20.44 -5.73
C GLU A 40 -17.93 -19.89 -5.32
N GLY A 41 -17.89 -18.70 -4.66
CA GLY A 41 -16.64 -18.00 -4.41
C GLY A 41 -15.98 -17.49 -5.71
N ILE A 42 -14.66 -17.26 -5.70
CA ILE A 42 -13.91 -16.81 -6.89
C ILE A 42 -12.53 -17.44 -6.97
N HIS A 43 -12.10 -17.74 -8.19
CA HIS A 43 -10.72 -18.06 -8.55
C HIS A 43 -10.19 -16.96 -9.48
N VAL A 44 -9.14 -16.29 -9.09
CA VAL A 44 -8.50 -15.23 -9.90
C VAL A 44 -7.10 -15.67 -10.28
N HIS A 45 -6.84 -15.77 -11.58
CA HIS A 45 -5.51 -16.00 -12.14
C HIS A 45 -4.88 -14.68 -12.58
N ILE A 46 -3.70 -14.35 -12.06
CA ILE A 46 -2.97 -13.14 -12.45
C ILE A 46 -2.11 -13.42 -13.67
N THR A 47 -2.34 -12.67 -14.74
CA THR A 47 -1.64 -12.82 -16.03
C THR A 47 -0.41 -11.94 -16.18
N SER A 48 -0.21 -10.96 -15.29
CA SER A 48 0.95 -10.07 -15.27
C SER A 48 2.16 -10.69 -14.56
N ASN A 49 3.36 -10.20 -14.85
CA ASN A 49 4.59 -10.60 -14.17
C ASN A 49 4.55 -10.26 -12.67
N LYS A 50 3.98 -9.11 -12.32
CA LYS A 50 3.67 -8.75 -10.93
C LYS A 50 2.41 -9.51 -10.52
N THR A 51 2.53 -10.34 -9.50
CA THR A 51 1.43 -11.20 -9.01
C THR A 51 0.89 -10.78 -7.65
N GLU A 52 1.51 -9.84 -6.97
CA GLU A 52 1.07 -9.32 -5.66
C GLU A 52 1.38 -7.83 -5.50
N GLY A 53 0.90 -7.25 -4.40
CA GLY A 53 1.16 -5.88 -4.02
C GLY A 53 0.74 -5.61 -2.57
N SER A 54 1.23 -4.51 -1.98
CA SER A 54 0.94 -4.13 -0.59
C SER A 54 -0.56 -4.03 -0.32
N TYR A 55 -1.31 -3.36 -1.19
CA TYR A 55 -2.76 -3.21 -1.04
C TYR A 55 -3.53 -4.52 -1.15
N VAL A 56 -3.08 -5.46 -1.99
CA VAL A 56 -3.69 -6.81 -2.07
C VAL A 56 -3.46 -7.57 -0.77
N ARG A 57 -2.25 -7.50 -0.20
CA ARG A 57 -1.94 -8.12 1.09
C ARG A 57 -2.77 -7.55 2.24
N ILE A 58 -2.93 -6.22 2.28
CA ILE A 58 -3.81 -5.54 3.26
C ILE A 58 -5.24 -6.05 3.10
N THR A 59 -5.76 -6.07 1.87
CA THR A 59 -7.12 -6.54 1.57
C THR A 59 -7.32 -7.97 2.04
N ALA A 60 -6.45 -8.90 1.65
CA ALA A 60 -6.55 -10.31 2.04
C ALA A 60 -6.54 -10.46 3.57
N LYS A 61 -5.63 -9.77 4.26
CA LYS A 61 -5.51 -9.86 5.71
C LYS A 61 -6.70 -9.24 6.45
N MET A 62 -7.24 -8.13 5.95
CA MET A 62 -8.48 -7.58 6.50
C MET A 62 -9.67 -8.51 6.26
N MET A 63 -9.79 -9.13 5.08
CA MET A 63 -10.82 -10.13 4.81
C MET A 63 -10.75 -11.29 5.80
N GLU A 64 -9.54 -11.82 6.07
CA GLU A 64 -9.33 -12.87 7.08
C GLU A 64 -9.78 -12.43 8.49
N GLN A 65 -9.44 -11.19 8.89
CA GLN A 65 -9.86 -10.65 10.19
C GLN A 65 -11.37 -10.54 10.32
N PHE A 66 -12.08 -10.34 9.21
CA PHE A 66 -13.55 -10.34 9.16
C PHE A 66 -14.15 -11.72 8.82
N GLY A 67 -13.34 -12.80 8.85
CA GLY A 67 -13.80 -14.18 8.72
C GLY A 67 -13.79 -14.74 7.33
N CYS A 68 -13.30 -14.01 6.35
CA CYS A 68 -13.23 -14.45 4.97
C CYS A 68 -11.79 -14.78 4.58
N ALA A 69 -11.44 -16.07 4.51
CA ALA A 69 -10.12 -16.52 4.11
C ALA A 69 -9.84 -16.25 2.63
N VAL A 70 -8.59 -15.92 2.32
CA VAL A 70 -8.08 -15.78 0.97
C VAL A 70 -6.87 -16.70 0.81
N ASP A 71 -7.00 -17.72 -0.03
CA ASP A 71 -5.88 -18.58 -0.38
C ASP A 71 -5.09 -17.94 -1.51
N HIS A 72 -3.79 -17.73 -1.29
CA HIS A 72 -2.88 -17.17 -2.30
C HIS A 72 -1.68 -18.08 -2.53
N LYS A 73 -1.44 -18.42 -3.79
CA LYS A 73 -0.27 -19.19 -4.20
C LYS A 73 0.22 -18.75 -5.57
N GLY A 74 1.33 -18.03 -5.58
CA GLY A 74 1.92 -17.51 -6.83
C GLY A 74 0.96 -16.56 -7.56
N ALA A 75 0.50 -16.94 -8.74
CA ALA A 75 -0.44 -16.14 -9.54
C ALA A 75 -1.92 -16.41 -9.22
N GLU A 76 -2.22 -17.31 -8.28
CA GLU A 76 -3.59 -17.74 -7.98
C GLU A 76 -4.10 -17.14 -6.67
N TYR A 77 -5.27 -16.53 -6.73
CA TYR A 77 -6.03 -16.07 -5.56
C TYR A 77 -7.39 -16.77 -5.54
N VAL A 78 -7.71 -17.37 -4.41
CA VAL A 78 -8.97 -18.10 -4.24
C VAL A 78 -9.70 -17.63 -2.99
N VAL A 79 -10.94 -17.20 -3.16
CA VAL A 79 -11.86 -16.99 -2.04
C VAL A 79 -12.91 -18.10 -2.12
N PRO A 80 -12.93 -19.04 -1.15
CA PRO A 80 -13.78 -20.21 -1.24
C PRO A 80 -15.27 -19.87 -1.15
N ALA A 81 -16.09 -20.77 -1.71
CA ALA A 81 -17.54 -20.73 -1.57
C ALA A 81 -17.96 -20.80 -0.11
N GLY A 82 -19.09 -20.17 0.23
CA GLY A 82 -19.61 -20.14 1.61
C GLY A 82 -18.82 -19.25 2.56
N SER A 83 -17.80 -18.55 2.08
CA SER A 83 -17.14 -17.48 2.83
C SER A 83 -18.13 -16.35 3.12
N GLY A 84 -17.91 -15.65 4.23
CA GLY A 84 -18.76 -14.52 4.58
C GLY A 84 -18.10 -13.65 5.63
N TYR A 85 -18.53 -12.40 5.68
CA TYR A 85 -18.05 -11.46 6.68
C TYR A 85 -18.91 -11.53 7.95
N TYR A 86 -18.27 -11.42 9.11
CA TYR A 86 -18.97 -11.21 10.37
C TYR A 86 -18.70 -9.83 10.93
N SER A 87 -19.69 -9.26 11.59
CA SER A 87 -19.58 -7.96 12.25
C SER A 87 -18.68 -8.04 13.48
N GLN A 88 -17.84 -7.06 13.67
CA GLN A 88 -16.98 -6.92 14.85
C GLN A 88 -16.65 -5.45 15.12
N THR A 89 -16.19 -5.17 16.33
CA THR A 89 -15.53 -3.89 16.61
C THR A 89 -14.11 -3.96 16.05
N TYR A 90 -13.78 -3.03 15.18
CA TYR A 90 -12.47 -2.98 14.53
C TYR A 90 -11.77 -1.64 14.82
N TYR A 91 -10.50 -1.71 15.21
CA TYR A 91 -9.67 -0.53 15.39
C TYR A 91 -8.93 -0.24 14.07
N ILE A 92 -9.26 0.89 13.45
CA ILE A 92 -8.60 1.33 12.22
C ILE A 92 -7.26 1.94 12.59
N GLU A 93 -6.17 1.42 12.04
CA GLU A 93 -4.84 1.99 12.23
C GLU A 93 -4.72 3.36 11.55
N PRO A 94 -3.84 4.25 12.06
CA PRO A 94 -3.57 5.54 11.43
C PRO A 94 -3.02 5.38 10.01
N ASP A 95 -3.29 6.37 9.17
CA ASP A 95 -2.76 6.45 7.81
C ASP A 95 -1.26 6.73 7.83
N VAL A 96 -0.47 5.71 7.46
CA VAL A 96 0.99 5.81 7.39
C VAL A 96 1.43 6.73 6.26
N SER A 97 0.67 6.80 5.15
CA SER A 97 0.99 7.71 4.04
C SER A 97 0.98 9.16 4.53
N ALA A 98 -0.05 9.54 5.28
CA ALA A 98 -0.14 10.88 5.90
C ALA A 98 0.94 11.08 6.97
N ALA A 99 1.29 10.05 7.75
CA ALA A 99 2.37 10.11 8.74
C ALA A 99 3.73 10.44 8.12
N CYS A 100 4.00 9.94 6.92
CA CYS A 100 5.25 10.16 6.20
C CYS A 100 5.55 11.64 5.94
N TYR A 101 4.53 12.49 5.78
CA TYR A 101 4.73 13.94 5.62
C TYR A 101 5.33 14.57 6.86
N PHE A 102 4.90 14.16 8.06
CA PHE A 102 5.45 14.67 9.33
C PHE A 102 6.87 14.15 9.56
N TYR A 103 7.14 12.91 9.20
CA TYR A 103 8.48 12.33 9.28
C TYR A 103 9.45 13.00 8.30
N ALA A 104 9.01 13.28 7.07
CA ALA A 104 9.79 14.04 6.09
C ALA A 104 10.07 15.48 6.57
N ALA A 105 9.07 16.13 7.20
CA ALA A 105 9.26 17.46 7.80
C ALA A 105 10.29 17.41 8.94
N ALA A 106 10.28 16.38 9.79
CA ALA A 106 11.30 16.20 10.83
C ALA A 106 12.72 16.04 10.23
N ALA A 107 12.85 15.23 9.16
CA ALA A 107 14.11 15.07 8.43
C ALA A 107 14.63 16.43 7.90
N LEU A 108 13.76 17.18 7.22
CA LEU A 108 14.10 18.45 6.57
C LEU A 108 14.51 19.54 7.57
N THR A 109 13.85 19.59 8.74
CA THR A 109 14.04 20.66 9.72
C THR A 109 15.04 20.34 10.82
N GLY A 110 15.59 19.10 10.85
CA GLY A 110 16.37 18.61 11.99
C GLY A 110 15.55 18.47 13.27
N GLY A 111 14.22 18.45 13.15
CA GLY A 111 13.27 18.31 14.24
C GLY A 111 12.96 16.86 14.58
N THR A 112 11.92 16.67 15.42
CA THR A 112 11.42 15.34 15.82
C THR A 112 9.92 15.27 15.60
N ALA A 113 9.43 14.16 15.02
CA ALA A 113 8.02 13.85 14.88
C ALA A 113 7.70 12.47 15.44
N ILE A 114 6.62 12.40 16.22
CA ILE A 114 5.98 11.14 16.64
C ILE A 114 4.56 11.15 16.13
N VAL A 115 4.19 10.14 15.36
CA VAL A 115 2.81 9.96 14.92
C VAL A 115 2.16 8.87 15.75
N LYS A 116 1.16 9.26 16.53
CA LYS A 116 0.47 8.36 17.47
C LYS A 116 -0.21 7.20 16.76
N GLY A 117 0.01 6.01 17.28
CA GLY A 117 -0.59 4.77 16.79
C GLY A 117 0.03 4.22 15.50
N VAL A 118 1.02 4.88 14.90
CA VAL A 118 1.83 4.32 13.82
C VAL A 118 2.94 3.48 14.43
N HIS A 119 2.92 2.18 14.19
CA HIS A 119 3.85 1.21 14.74
C HIS A 119 4.48 0.34 13.66
N SER A 120 5.62 -0.29 13.98
CA SER A 120 6.37 -1.13 13.03
C SER A 120 5.61 -2.38 12.57
N ASN A 121 4.54 -2.76 13.24
CA ASN A 121 3.65 -3.86 12.86
C ASN A 121 2.51 -3.45 11.91
N SER A 122 2.47 -2.20 11.47
CA SER A 122 1.50 -1.75 10.45
C SER A 122 1.62 -2.59 9.17
N MET A 123 0.48 -2.88 8.57
CA MET A 123 0.41 -3.60 7.29
C MET A 123 0.62 -2.69 6.08
N GLN A 124 0.62 -1.37 6.29
CA GLN A 124 0.73 -0.39 5.21
C GLN A 124 2.14 -0.37 4.62
N GLY A 125 2.24 -0.51 3.30
CA GLY A 125 3.51 -0.57 2.58
C GLY A 125 4.38 0.68 2.76
N ASP A 126 3.75 1.82 2.96
CA ASP A 126 4.40 3.13 3.13
C ASP A 126 5.30 3.23 4.38
N LEU A 127 5.15 2.28 5.32
CA LEU A 127 6.06 2.15 6.45
C LEU A 127 7.53 1.99 6.02
N LYS A 128 7.78 1.45 4.83
CA LYS A 128 9.13 1.34 4.23
C LYS A 128 9.81 2.70 4.03
N PHE A 129 9.03 3.78 3.93
CA PHE A 129 9.60 5.13 3.84
C PHE A 129 10.42 5.52 5.08
N ILE A 130 10.09 4.97 6.24
CA ILE A 130 10.85 5.18 7.47
C ILE A 130 12.27 4.61 7.35
N ASP A 131 12.43 3.48 6.65
CA ASP A 131 13.75 2.90 6.40
C ASP A 131 14.56 3.74 5.39
N VAL A 132 13.88 4.41 4.46
CA VAL A 132 14.51 5.41 3.57
C VAL A 132 15.04 6.57 4.41
N LEU A 133 14.26 7.11 5.34
CA LEU A 133 14.70 8.19 6.22
C LEU A 133 15.88 7.79 7.12
N LYS A 134 15.92 6.52 7.60
CA LYS A 134 17.10 5.99 8.31
C LYS A 134 18.35 6.02 7.43
N GLN A 135 18.24 5.56 6.16
CA GLN A 135 19.35 5.57 5.20
C GLN A 135 19.82 7.00 4.89
N MET A 136 18.91 7.98 4.91
CA MET A 136 19.23 9.39 4.77
C MET A 136 19.95 10.00 5.99
N GLY A 137 19.96 9.30 7.13
CA GLY A 137 20.66 9.73 8.34
C GLY A 137 19.74 10.15 9.50
N CYS A 138 18.42 9.93 9.38
CA CYS A 138 17.49 10.17 10.48
C CYS A 138 17.61 9.11 11.57
N ALA A 139 17.47 9.49 12.83
CA ALA A 139 17.29 8.57 13.93
C ALA A 139 15.82 8.14 14.00
N VAL A 140 15.59 6.84 14.15
CA VAL A 140 14.23 6.27 14.25
C VAL A 140 14.16 5.36 15.45
N THR A 141 13.18 5.59 16.32
CA THR A 141 12.90 4.76 17.48
C THR A 141 11.43 4.36 17.52
N GLU A 142 11.16 3.19 18.08
CA GLU A 142 9.81 2.74 18.41
C GLU A 142 9.48 3.19 19.82
N GLU A 143 8.50 4.07 19.96
CA GLU A 143 8.03 4.58 21.25
C GLU A 143 6.68 3.95 21.61
N ARG A 144 6.27 4.08 22.87
CA ARG A 144 4.95 3.58 23.32
C ARG A 144 3.79 4.21 22.53
N GLU A 145 3.94 5.46 22.12
CA GLU A 145 2.88 6.19 21.39
C GLU A 145 2.92 5.97 19.89
N GLY A 146 4.03 5.52 19.34
CA GLY A 146 4.23 5.32 17.90
C GLY A 146 5.69 5.48 17.50
N ILE A 147 5.95 5.40 16.20
CA ILE A 147 7.28 5.61 15.66
C ILE A 147 7.67 7.09 15.79
N CYS A 148 8.88 7.29 16.30
CA CYS A 148 9.53 8.59 16.42
C CYS A 148 10.64 8.70 15.38
N VAL A 149 10.62 9.75 14.58
CA VAL A 149 11.67 10.09 13.63
C VAL A 149 12.28 11.42 14.00
N SER A 150 13.60 11.46 14.14
CA SER A 150 14.38 12.68 14.39
C SER A 150 15.33 12.91 13.22
N GLY A 151 15.23 14.06 12.58
CA GLY A 151 16.18 14.51 11.57
C GLY A 151 17.57 14.76 12.17
N PRO A 152 18.63 14.80 11.34
CA PRO A 152 19.95 15.24 11.78
C PRO A 152 19.88 16.65 12.35
N LYS A 153 20.58 16.91 13.47
CA LYS A 153 20.48 18.18 14.21
C LYS A 153 20.84 19.42 13.40
N ASP A 154 21.69 19.25 12.43
CA ASP A 154 22.11 20.29 11.48
C ASP A 154 21.21 20.39 10.24
N GLY A 155 20.17 19.51 10.14
CA GLY A 155 19.31 19.38 8.96
C GLY A 155 20.04 18.76 7.76
N GLU A 156 21.26 18.25 7.94
CA GLU A 156 22.11 17.75 6.87
C GLU A 156 21.98 16.23 6.70
N TYR A 157 21.16 15.79 5.77
CA TYR A 157 20.98 14.38 5.42
C TYR A 157 21.52 14.06 4.02
N CYS A 158 21.78 12.76 3.79
CA CYS A 158 22.26 12.27 2.50
C CYS A 158 21.11 11.87 1.58
N GLY A 159 21.33 11.95 0.27
CA GLY A 159 20.47 11.32 -0.71
C GLY A 159 20.59 9.80 -0.66
N VAL A 160 19.64 9.12 -1.32
CA VAL A 160 19.54 7.66 -1.36
C VAL A 160 19.31 7.17 -2.78
N ASP A 161 19.70 5.93 -3.04
CA ASP A 161 19.30 5.18 -4.23
C ASP A 161 18.30 4.10 -3.80
N VAL A 162 17.02 4.25 -4.18
CA VAL A 162 15.92 3.46 -3.63
C VAL A 162 14.93 3.01 -4.69
N ASP A 163 14.52 1.73 -4.61
CA ASP A 163 13.39 1.18 -5.34
C ASP A 163 12.09 1.44 -4.53
N MET A 164 11.17 2.20 -5.12
CA MET A 164 9.91 2.56 -4.48
C MET A 164 8.69 1.88 -5.10
N ASN A 165 8.86 0.81 -5.87
CA ASN A 165 7.74 0.12 -6.51
C ASN A 165 6.63 -0.33 -5.54
N ASP A 166 6.98 -0.74 -4.31
CA ASP A 166 6.02 -1.25 -3.32
C ASP A 166 5.37 -0.17 -2.43
N PHE A 167 5.91 1.06 -2.45
CA PHE A 167 5.42 2.21 -1.67
C PHE A 167 5.57 3.51 -2.47
N SER A 168 5.20 3.44 -3.73
CA SER A 168 5.39 4.50 -4.72
C SER A 168 4.64 5.79 -4.40
N ASP A 169 3.62 5.75 -3.55
CA ASP A 169 2.89 6.95 -3.10
C ASP A 169 3.81 7.91 -2.33
N GLN A 170 4.88 7.39 -1.69
CA GLN A 170 5.87 8.19 -0.99
C GLN A 170 6.99 8.75 -1.90
N SER A 171 6.96 8.45 -3.19
CA SER A 171 7.96 8.98 -4.13
C SER A 171 7.90 10.51 -4.22
N MET A 172 6.71 11.09 -4.16
CA MET A 172 6.53 12.55 -4.14
C MET A 172 7.04 13.17 -2.84
N THR A 173 6.82 12.49 -1.70
CA THR A 173 7.35 12.91 -0.40
C THR A 173 8.88 12.92 -0.42
N LEU A 174 9.49 11.85 -0.95
CA LEU A 174 10.95 11.78 -1.11
C LEU A 174 11.47 12.83 -2.09
N ALA A 175 10.80 13.03 -3.23
CA ALA A 175 11.17 14.05 -4.21
C ALA A 175 11.14 15.46 -3.63
N ALA A 176 10.18 15.75 -2.72
CA ALA A 176 10.08 17.06 -2.08
C ALA A 176 11.27 17.38 -1.14
N ILE A 177 11.85 16.37 -0.49
CA ILE A 177 13.00 16.56 0.42
C ILE A 177 14.36 16.32 -0.28
N ALA A 178 14.39 15.63 -1.42
CA ALA A 178 15.60 15.30 -2.16
C ALA A 178 16.48 16.51 -2.53
N PRO A 179 15.93 17.69 -2.93
CA PRO A 179 16.75 18.85 -3.27
C PRO A 179 17.60 19.41 -2.14
N PHE A 180 17.28 19.07 -0.90
CA PHE A 180 17.98 19.53 0.31
C PHE A 180 19.01 18.52 0.82
N ALA A 181 19.12 17.34 0.18
CA ALA A 181 20.11 16.34 0.55
C ALA A 181 21.52 16.73 0.06
N LYS A 182 22.55 16.33 0.82
CA LYS A 182 23.97 16.57 0.45
C LYS A 182 24.44 15.81 -0.78
N THR A 183 23.81 14.70 -1.09
CA THR A 183 24.16 13.81 -2.20
C THR A 183 22.94 13.51 -3.06
N THR A 184 23.15 12.99 -4.26
CA THR A 184 22.08 12.67 -5.21
C THR A 184 21.11 11.65 -4.63
N THR A 185 19.81 11.90 -4.83
CA THR A 185 18.74 10.92 -4.62
C THR A 185 18.31 10.32 -5.95
N VAL A 186 18.19 9.00 -6.01
CA VAL A 186 17.71 8.26 -7.18
C VAL A 186 16.47 7.44 -6.76
N ILE A 187 15.33 7.72 -7.38
CA ILE A 187 14.06 7.03 -7.16
C ILE A 187 13.80 6.12 -8.35
N LYS A 188 13.59 4.82 -8.10
CA LYS A 188 13.47 3.80 -9.14
C LYS A 188 12.12 3.10 -9.11
N ASN A 189 11.72 2.55 -10.28
CA ASN A 189 10.58 1.65 -10.46
C ASN A 189 9.23 2.29 -10.05
N ILE A 190 9.03 3.56 -10.41
CA ILE A 190 7.81 4.32 -10.12
C ILE A 190 7.02 4.71 -11.37
N GLU A 191 7.31 4.17 -12.54
CA GLU A 191 6.68 4.55 -13.82
C GLU A 191 5.16 4.39 -13.80
N HIS A 192 4.65 3.43 -13.04
CA HIS A 192 3.21 3.16 -12.91
C HIS A 192 2.42 4.31 -12.26
N ILE A 193 3.07 5.24 -11.51
CA ILE A 193 2.38 6.39 -10.93
C ILE A 193 1.92 7.42 -11.98
N ARG A 194 2.40 7.31 -13.24
CA ARG A 194 1.89 8.09 -14.36
C ARG A 194 0.46 7.72 -14.75
N LEU A 195 0.03 6.50 -14.43
CA LEU A 195 -1.26 5.93 -14.80
C LEU A 195 -2.29 5.93 -13.65
N GLN A 196 -1.97 6.61 -12.54
CA GLN A 196 -2.88 6.73 -11.40
C GLN A 196 -3.87 7.90 -11.59
N GLU A 197 -4.21 8.65 -10.54
CA GLU A 197 -5.18 9.76 -10.61
C GLU A 197 -4.72 10.89 -11.54
N SER A 198 -3.40 11.04 -11.70
CA SER A 198 -2.74 11.97 -12.61
C SER A 198 -1.38 11.41 -13.02
N ASP A 199 -0.74 11.96 -14.05
CA ASP A 199 0.69 11.71 -14.28
C ASP A 199 1.49 12.48 -13.23
N ARG A 200 1.74 11.83 -12.09
CA ARG A 200 2.43 12.43 -10.93
C ARG A 200 3.90 12.74 -11.20
N ILE A 201 4.48 12.20 -12.28
CA ILE A 201 5.87 12.49 -12.65
C ILE A 201 5.95 13.75 -13.51
N GLU A 202 4.92 14.00 -14.32
CA GLU A 202 4.85 15.16 -15.20
C GLU A 202 4.37 16.42 -14.47
N ALA A 203 3.49 16.25 -13.48
CA ALA A 203 2.90 17.35 -12.69
C ALA A 203 3.91 18.01 -11.76
#